data_3cbed80436682fb4c73caa91c1422aa7
#
_entry.id   3cbed80436682fb4c73caa91c1422aa7
#
_cell.length_a   1.000
_cell.length_b   1.000
_cell.length_c   1.000
_cell.angle_alpha   90.00
_cell.angle_beta   90.00
_cell.angle_gamma   90.00
#
_symmetry.space_group_name_H-M   'P 1'
#
loop_
_entity.id
_entity.type
_entity.pdbx_description
1 polymer ?
#
loop_
_entity_poly.entity_id
_entity_poly.type
_entity_poly.pdbx_seq_one_letter_code
_entity_poly.pdbx_strand_id
1 'polypeptide(L)'
;DTVLLLPEDADASARRIRDAIEAAASVRPAVLVSDSFGRAWRTGQAEVAIGCAGLTVIDDWRGRTDSHGRELAATMIAVADQVAAAADLARDKTSRTPAVIVSGLDRYVTGDDGPGCVSQLREPAEDLFR
;
A
#
# COMPACT_ATOMS: atom_id res chain seq x y z
N ASP A 1 22.94 -9.19 18.42
CA ASP A 1 21.71 -8.49 17.97
C ASP A 1 21.74 -8.41 16.45
N THR A 2 20.64 -8.79 15.81
CA THR A 2 20.49 -8.74 14.36
C THR A 2 19.44 -7.69 14.02
N VAL A 3 19.74 -6.80 13.06
CA VAL A 3 18.79 -5.84 12.48
C VAL A 3 18.47 -6.26 11.06
N LEU A 4 17.20 -6.10 10.68
CA LEU A 4 16.77 -6.20 9.29
C LEU A 4 16.71 -4.78 8.72
N LEU A 5 17.31 -4.61 7.54
CA LEU A 5 17.25 -3.34 6.83
C LEU A 5 16.01 -3.32 5.93
N LEU A 6 15.40 -2.15 5.81
CA LEU A 6 14.38 -1.93 4.79
C LEU A 6 14.98 -2.03 3.39
N PRO A 7 14.18 -2.41 2.37
CA PRO A 7 14.64 -2.39 0.98
C PRO A 7 15.07 -0.97 0.58
N GLU A 8 16.17 -0.85 -0.15
CA GLU A 8 16.60 0.45 -0.72
C GLU A 8 15.55 1.05 -1.66
N ASP A 9 14.88 0.21 -2.44
CA ASP A 9 13.74 0.54 -3.29
C ASP A 9 12.68 -0.55 -3.11
N ALA A 10 11.68 -0.23 -2.27
CA ALA A 10 10.59 -1.15 -1.96
C ALA A 10 9.62 -1.31 -3.14
N ASP A 11 9.42 -0.28 -3.97
CA ASP A 11 8.62 -0.38 -5.19
C ASP A 11 9.29 -1.29 -6.22
N ALA A 12 10.60 -1.18 -6.41
CA ALA A 12 11.34 -2.12 -7.27
C ALA A 12 11.30 -3.56 -6.71
N SER A 13 11.28 -3.71 -5.39
CA SER A 13 11.11 -5.03 -4.76
C SER A 13 9.73 -5.61 -5.04
N ALA A 14 8.67 -4.80 -4.94
CA ALA A 14 7.31 -5.21 -5.29
C ALA A 14 7.19 -5.63 -6.76
N ARG A 15 7.79 -4.87 -7.69
CA ARG A 15 7.85 -5.21 -9.12
C ARG A 15 8.52 -6.56 -9.36
N ARG A 16 9.69 -6.78 -8.77
CA ARG A 16 10.40 -8.07 -8.92
C ARG A 16 9.61 -9.25 -8.39
N ILE A 17 8.90 -9.10 -7.28
CA ILE A 17 8.04 -10.16 -6.72
C ILE A 17 6.88 -10.41 -7.67
N ARG A 18 6.24 -9.36 -8.20
CA ARG A 18 5.13 -9.46 -9.15
C ARG A 18 5.53 -10.22 -10.40
N ASP A 19 6.68 -9.89 -10.99
CA ASP A 19 7.22 -10.56 -12.17
C ASP A 19 7.55 -12.04 -11.89
N ALA A 20 8.10 -12.34 -10.71
CA ALA A 20 8.38 -13.71 -10.30
C ALA A 20 7.09 -14.54 -10.13
N ILE A 21 6.03 -13.96 -9.59
CA ILE A 21 4.72 -14.62 -9.48
C ILE A 21 4.14 -14.90 -10.87
N GLU A 22 4.19 -13.91 -11.77
CA GLU A 22 3.70 -14.09 -13.14
C GLU A 22 4.45 -15.19 -13.87
N ALA A 23 5.78 -15.23 -13.75
CA ALA A 23 6.60 -16.28 -14.35
C ALA A 23 6.31 -17.69 -13.80
N ALA A 24 6.01 -17.78 -12.51
CA ALA A 24 5.78 -19.06 -11.84
C ALA A 24 4.36 -19.58 -11.99
N ALA A 25 3.35 -18.70 -12.02
CA ALA A 25 1.94 -19.07 -11.90
C ALA A 25 1.05 -18.53 -13.03
N SER A 26 1.61 -17.78 -13.98
CA SER A 26 0.85 -17.15 -15.08
C SER A 26 -0.31 -16.26 -14.60
N VAL A 27 -0.17 -15.68 -13.39
CA VAL A 27 -1.07 -14.68 -12.83
C VAL A 27 -0.29 -13.44 -12.45
N ARG A 28 -0.87 -12.26 -12.63
CA ARG A 28 -0.20 -10.98 -12.35
C ARG A 28 -0.96 -10.20 -11.27
N PRO A 29 -0.87 -10.57 -10.00
CA PRO A 29 -1.56 -9.87 -8.91
C PRO A 29 -0.91 -8.51 -8.65
N ALA A 30 -1.61 -7.65 -7.90
CA ALA A 30 -0.93 -6.55 -7.22
C ALA A 30 -0.03 -7.09 -6.12
N VAL A 31 1.11 -6.43 -5.88
CA VAL A 31 2.05 -6.76 -4.81
C VAL A 31 2.28 -5.54 -3.95
N LEU A 32 2.16 -5.72 -2.64
CA LEU A 32 2.48 -4.73 -1.62
C LEU A 32 3.62 -5.23 -0.73
N VAL A 33 4.55 -4.35 -0.44
CA VAL A 33 5.54 -4.51 0.64
C VAL A 33 5.12 -3.56 1.76
N SER A 34 4.99 -4.08 2.97
CA SER A 34 4.54 -3.30 4.13
C SER A 34 5.53 -3.37 5.27
N ASP A 35 5.46 -2.39 6.14
CA ASP A 35 6.18 -2.37 7.41
C ASP A 35 5.32 -1.73 8.50
N SER A 36 5.66 -2.01 9.75
CA SER A 36 4.97 -1.49 10.92
C SER A 36 5.25 0.00 11.11
N PHE A 37 4.20 0.79 11.29
CA PHE A 37 4.29 2.24 11.44
C PHE A 37 3.60 2.73 12.71
N GLY A 38 4.32 3.50 13.53
CA GLY A 38 3.75 4.21 14.66
C GLY A 38 2.93 5.41 14.20
N ARG A 39 1.87 5.75 14.96
CA ARG A 39 0.98 6.86 14.60
C ARG A 39 1.15 8.00 15.60
N ALA A 40 1.44 9.22 15.11
CA ALA A 40 1.84 10.37 15.91
C ALA A 40 0.86 10.71 17.07
N TRP A 41 -0.45 10.58 16.87
CA TRP A 41 -1.47 10.99 17.82
C TRP A 41 -2.33 9.84 18.36
N ARG A 42 -1.93 8.59 18.14
CA ARG A 42 -2.68 7.42 18.54
C ARG A 42 -1.76 6.34 19.11
N THR A 43 -2.18 5.68 20.18
CA THR A 43 -1.52 4.48 20.67
C THR A 43 -1.70 3.32 19.69
N GLY A 44 -0.70 2.48 19.60
CA GLY A 44 -0.64 1.33 18.70
C GLY A 44 -0.03 1.68 17.34
N GLN A 45 0.44 0.66 16.66
CA GLN A 45 0.99 0.73 15.31
C GLN A 45 0.00 0.13 14.30
N ALA A 46 0.22 0.37 13.03
CA ALA A 46 -0.45 -0.29 11.93
C ALA A 46 0.57 -0.56 10.83
N GLU A 47 0.33 -1.54 9.98
CA GLU A 47 1.12 -1.69 8.76
C GLU A 47 0.78 -0.58 7.78
N VAL A 48 1.81 -0.06 7.12
CA VAL A 48 1.69 0.85 5.99
C VAL A 48 2.40 0.27 4.77
N ALA A 49 1.95 0.64 3.59
CA ALA A 49 2.59 0.23 2.36
C ALA A 49 3.86 1.07 2.14
N ILE A 50 5.01 0.39 2.03
CA ILE A 50 6.30 1.02 1.73
C ILE A 50 6.73 0.79 0.29
N GLY A 51 6.15 -0.20 -0.39
CA GLY A 51 6.38 -0.48 -1.80
C GLY A 51 5.19 -1.16 -2.45
N CYS A 52 4.96 -0.88 -3.73
CA CYS A 52 3.78 -1.36 -4.44
C CYS A 52 4.07 -1.56 -5.93
N ALA A 53 3.43 -2.57 -6.52
CA ALA A 53 3.33 -2.76 -7.95
C ALA A 53 1.95 -3.31 -8.33
N GLY A 54 1.32 -2.72 -9.34
CA GLY A 54 0.06 -3.19 -9.89
C GLY A 54 -1.19 -2.85 -9.07
N LEU A 55 -1.13 -1.80 -8.26
CA LEU A 55 -2.25 -1.35 -7.45
C LEU A 55 -2.45 0.17 -7.60
N THR A 56 -3.70 0.61 -7.63
CA THR A 56 -4.06 2.00 -7.41
C THR A 56 -3.76 2.35 -5.96
N VAL A 57 -2.70 3.11 -5.74
CA VAL A 57 -2.17 3.42 -4.40
C VAL A 57 -3.07 4.40 -3.65
N ILE A 58 -3.57 5.41 -4.37
CA ILE A 58 -4.51 6.42 -3.88
C ILE A 58 -5.73 6.42 -4.80
N ASP A 59 -6.93 6.30 -4.23
CA ASP A 59 -8.18 6.55 -4.94
C ASP A 59 -8.59 8.01 -4.70
N ASP A 60 -8.35 8.84 -5.72
CA ASP A 60 -8.61 10.28 -5.67
C ASP A 60 -10.07 10.57 -6.04
N TRP A 61 -10.81 11.06 -5.08
CA TRP A 61 -12.22 11.42 -5.21
C TRP A 61 -12.44 12.93 -5.40
N ARG A 62 -11.40 13.71 -5.43
CA ARG A 62 -11.54 15.17 -5.64
C ARG A 62 -12.18 15.47 -6.99
N GLY A 63 -13.11 16.40 -7.01
CA GLY A 63 -13.91 16.72 -8.21
C GLY A 63 -15.03 15.74 -8.55
N ARG A 64 -15.17 14.64 -7.80
CA ARG A 64 -16.33 13.73 -7.91
C ARG A 64 -17.46 14.22 -6.98
N THR A 65 -18.67 13.75 -7.20
CA THR A 65 -19.82 14.04 -6.34
C THR A 65 -20.15 12.83 -5.44
N ASP A 66 -20.60 13.11 -4.23
CA ASP A 66 -21.15 12.10 -3.34
C ASP A 66 -22.57 11.67 -3.77
N SER A 67 -23.18 10.74 -3.03
CA SER A 67 -24.54 10.25 -3.29
C SER A 67 -25.64 11.32 -3.14
N HIS A 68 -25.30 12.47 -2.56
CA HIS A 68 -26.21 13.62 -2.38
C HIS A 68 -25.93 14.77 -3.36
N GLY A 69 -25.02 14.55 -4.32
CA GLY A 69 -24.66 15.55 -5.33
C GLY A 69 -23.68 16.62 -4.84
N ARG A 70 -23.01 16.45 -3.67
CA ARG A 70 -22.02 17.40 -3.19
C ARG A 70 -20.64 17.05 -3.74
N GLU A 71 -19.93 18.04 -4.23
CA GLU A 71 -18.56 17.87 -4.71
C GLU A 71 -17.60 17.55 -3.55
N LEU A 72 -16.77 16.56 -3.76
CA LEU A 72 -15.72 16.13 -2.84
C LEU A 72 -14.43 16.90 -3.14
N ALA A 73 -14.10 17.90 -2.32
CA ALA A 73 -12.97 18.80 -2.57
C ALA A 73 -11.62 18.25 -2.08
N ALA A 74 -11.62 17.34 -1.09
CA ALA A 74 -10.39 16.93 -0.39
C ALA A 74 -10.27 15.40 -0.17
N THR A 75 -11.21 14.60 -0.68
CA THR A 75 -11.26 13.18 -0.37
C THR A 75 -10.25 12.41 -1.21
N MET A 76 -9.25 11.85 -0.56
CA MET A 76 -8.28 10.92 -1.13
C MET A 76 -8.18 9.71 -0.20
N ILE A 77 -8.32 8.51 -0.74
CA ILE A 77 -8.29 7.26 0.02
C ILE A 77 -6.93 6.60 -0.18
N ALA A 78 -6.19 6.40 0.90
CA ALA A 78 -4.90 5.68 0.89
C ALA A 78 -5.16 4.17 0.80
N VAL A 79 -5.45 3.69 -0.41
CA VAL A 79 -5.84 2.30 -0.66
C VAL A 79 -4.73 1.34 -0.25
N ALA A 80 -3.49 1.61 -0.62
CA ALA A 80 -2.37 0.73 -0.31
C ALA A 80 -2.17 0.56 1.21
N ASP A 81 -2.26 1.63 1.99
CA ASP A 81 -2.12 1.57 3.45
C ASP A 81 -3.29 0.82 4.09
N GLN A 82 -4.52 1.01 3.58
CA GLN A 82 -5.67 0.26 4.08
C GLN A 82 -5.54 -1.23 3.82
N VAL A 83 -5.04 -1.62 2.65
CA VAL A 83 -4.77 -3.03 2.31
C VAL A 83 -3.68 -3.60 3.19
N ALA A 84 -2.57 -2.87 3.39
CA ALA A 84 -1.49 -3.28 4.28
C ALA A 84 -1.98 -3.51 5.71
N ALA A 85 -2.72 -2.55 6.27
CA ALA A 85 -3.28 -2.66 7.61
C ALA A 85 -4.30 -3.80 7.76
N ALA A 86 -5.15 -4.02 6.75
CA ALA A 86 -6.10 -5.13 6.74
C ALA A 86 -5.38 -6.49 6.67
N ALA A 87 -4.33 -6.61 5.88
CA ALA A 87 -3.52 -7.82 5.77
C ALA A 87 -2.81 -8.16 7.09
N ASP A 88 -2.37 -7.15 7.85
CA ASP A 88 -1.70 -7.37 9.15
C ASP A 88 -2.64 -8.02 10.18
N LEU A 89 -3.94 -7.76 10.11
CA LEU A 89 -4.92 -8.40 10.99
C LEU A 89 -5.04 -9.93 10.78
N ALA A 90 -4.64 -10.43 9.62
CA ALA A 90 -4.63 -11.86 9.31
C ALA A 90 -3.33 -12.58 9.77
N ARG A 91 -2.37 -11.84 10.29
CA ARG A 91 -1.09 -12.33 10.79
C ARG A 91 -0.94 -11.97 12.26
N ASP A 92 -0.12 -12.73 12.95
CA ASP A 92 0.40 -12.35 14.26
C ASP A 92 1.95 -12.31 14.22
N LYS A 93 2.54 -11.74 15.26
CA LYS A 93 4.01 -11.55 15.33
C LYS A 93 4.77 -12.87 15.52
N THR A 94 4.09 -13.99 15.71
CA THR A 94 4.68 -15.32 15.97
C THR A 94 4.37 -16.34 14.88
N SER A 95 3.40 -16.08 14.02
CA SER A 95 2.89 -17.02 13.00
C SER A 95 3.90 -17.39 11.91
N ARG A 96 4.99 -16.62 11.77
CA ARG A 96 5.97 -16.77 10.68
C ARG A 96 5.31 -16.73 9.30
N THR A 97 4.25 -15.94 9.15
CA THR A 97 3.52 -15.75 7.90
C THR A 97 4.00 -14.47 7.22
N PRO A 98 5.00 -14.57 6.31
CA PRO A 98 5.59 -13.36 5.69
C PRO A 98 4.70 -12.75 4.61
N ALA A 99 3.71 -13.47 4.11
CA ALA A 99 2.85 -13.03 3.03
C ALA A 99 1.38 -13.37 3.30
N VAL A 100 0.48 -12.51 2.85
CA VAL A 100 -0.97 -12.67 2.94
C VAL A 100 -1.58 -12.36 1.57
N ILE A 101 -2.59 -13.13 1.17
CA ILE A 101 -3.39 -12.85 -0.02
C ILE A 101 -4.65 -12.10 0.41
N VAL A 102 -4.87 -10.93 -0.15
CA VAL A 102 -6.08 -10.14 0.01
C VAL A 102 -6.90 -10.24 -1.27
N SER A 103 -8.17 -10.62 -1.18
CA SER A 103 -9.08 -10.78 -2.32
C SER A 103 -10.27 -9.81 -2.24
N GLY A 104 -10.98 -9.64 -3.37
CA GLY A 104 -12.16 -8.76 -3.44
C GLY A 104 -11.84 -7.29 -3.71
N LEU A 105 -10.60 -6.98 -4.09
CA LEU A 105 -10.13 -5.63 -4.38
C LEU A 105 -9.72 -5.44 -5.85
N ASP A 106 -10.28 -6.24 -6.76
CA ASP A 106 -9.93 -6.26 -8.18
C ASP A 106 -10.03 -4.89 -8.84
N ARG A 107 -10.96 -4.05 -8.39
CA ARG A 107 -11.14 -2.67 -8.90
C ARG A 107 -9.91 -1.77 -8.73
N TYR A 108 -9.00 -2.14 -7.84
CA TYR A 108 -7.77 -1.39 -7.57
C TYR A 108 -6.54 -2.02 -8.22
N VAL A 109 -6.66 -3.25 -8.76
CA VAL A 109 -5.55 -3.91 -9.44
C VAL A 109 -5.38 -3.30 -10.83
N THR A 110 -4.13 -2.98 -11.20
CA THR A 110 -3.79 -2.41 -12.50
C THR A 110 -2.97 -3.38 -13.35
N GLY A 111 -3.10 -3.27 -14.67
CA GLY A 111 -2.33 -4.10 -15.61
C GLY A 111 -0.85 -3.76 -15.61
N ASP A 112 -0.50 -2.48 -15.48
CA ASP A 112 0.87 -1.98 -15.33
C ASP A 112 1.32 -1.99 -13.87
N ASP A 113 2.57 -1.64 -13.62
CA ASP A 113 3.10 -1.60 -12.26
C ASP A 113 2.71 -0.33 -11.47
N GLY A 114 2.27 0.70 -12.19
CA GLY A 114 1.88 1.97 -11.59
C GLY A 114 3.06 2.77 -11.02
N PRO A 115 2.76 3.90 -10.36
CA PRO A 115 3.78 4.81 -9.83
C PRO A 115 4.48 4.30 -8.57
N GLY A 116 3.92 3.28 -7.89
CA GLY A 116 4.43 2.79 -6.62
C GLY A 116 3.98 3.62 -5.40
N CYS A 117 4.41 3.19 -4.21
CA CYS A 117 4.09 3.85 -2.95
C CYS A 117 4.76 5.22 -2.80
N VAL A 118 5.80 5.50 -3.56
CA VAL A 118 6.41 6.84 -3.60
C VAL A 118 5.38 7.94 -3.90
N SER A 119 4.33 7.62 -4.63
CA SER A 119 3.25 8.56 -4.96
C SER A 119 2.37 8.97 -3.76
N GLN A 120 2.47 8.30 -2.62
CA GLN A 120 1.79 8.67 -1.37
C GLN A 120 2.60 9.65 -0.52
N LEU A 121 3.89 9.77 -0.79
CA LEU A 121 4.75 10.62 0.02
C LEU A 121 4.43 12.09 -0.30
N ARG A 122 4.28 12.89 0.76
CA ARG A 122 4.13 14.33 0.60
C ARG A 122 5.43 14.95 0.13
N GLU A 123 5.32 15.94 -0.71
CA GLU A 123 6.47 16.79 -1.02
C GLU A 123 6.96 17.47 0.27
N PRO A 124 8.27 17.71 0.42
CA PRO A 124 8.83 18.32 1.63
C PRO A 124 8.18 19.66 2.02
N ALA A 125 7.69 20.42 1.03
CA ALA A 125 6.98 21.69 1.27
C ALA A 125 5.57 21.51 1.83
N GLU A 126 4.99 20.31 1.71
CA GLU A 126 3.65 19.94 2.19
C GLU A 126 3.68 19.10 3.47
N ASP A 127 4.87 18.88 4.03
CA ASP A 127 5.04 18.12 5.26
C ASP A 127 4.48 18.92 6.45
N LEU A 128 3.48 18.36 7.12
CA LEU A 128 2.77 19.02 8.22
C LEU A 128 3.56 19.03 9.53
N PHE A 129 4.71 18.34 9.60
CA PHE A 129 5.50 18.13 10.81
C PHE A 129 6.92 18.71 10.72
N ARG A 130 7.19 19.50 9.72
CA ARG A 130 8.46 20.24 9.53
C ARG A 130 8.32 21.71 9.86
#